data_6d788a10f036180ed93b15864c111caf
#
_entry.id   6d788a10f036180ed93b15864c111caf
#
_cell.length_a   1.000
_cell.length_b   1.000
_cell.length_c   1.000
_cell.angle_alpha   90.00
_cell.angle_beta   90.00
_cell.angle_gamma   90.00
#
_symmetry.space_group_name_H-M   'P 1'
#
loop_
_entity.id
_entity.type
_entity.pdbx_description
1 polymer ?
#
loop_
_entity_poly.entity_id
_entity_poly.type
_entity_poly.pdbx_seq_one_letter_code
_entity_poly.pdbx_strand_id
1 'polypeptide(L)'
;MIVMNINRTALRRLAAATGVLALTFSAAACGSSTNSEGSSSGKIKVATSFYPVNYLVQSVGGSHVEANSVTPANVEPHDFELSPKDVTKLSGAKMVVYVAGFQSSLDDAVKQVSGPTVVNLASSVKLEQR
;
A
#
# COMPACT_ATOMS: atom_id res chain seq x y z
N MET A 1 -21.10 39.41 45.01
CA MET A 1 -21.93 39.32 46.18
C MET A 1 -23.37 39.12 45.72
N ILE A 2 -23.85 37.93 45.71
CA ILE A 2 -25.24 37.52 46.00
C ILE A 2 -25.23 35.99 45.87
N VAL A 3 -25.39 35.44 47.05
CA VAL A 3 -25.62 34.03 47.33
C VAL A 3 -27.12 33.80 47.22
N MET A 4 -27.54 32.77 46.57
CA MET A 4 -28.88 32.21 46.77
C MET A 4 -28.83 30.75 46.29
N ASN A 5 -28.71 29.95 47.20
CA ASN A 5 -29.61 29.37 48.15
C ASN A 5 -30.37 28.18 47.55
N ILE A 6 -29.89 27.08 48.01
CA ILE A 6 -30.39 25.71 47.82
C ILE A 6 -31.75 25.61 48.47
N ASN A 7 -32.70 25.11 47.76
CA ASN A 7 -33.91 24.63 48.44
C ASN A 7 -34.03 23.11 48.20
N ARG A 8 -33.65 22.40 49.26
CA ARG A 8 -33.97 21.01 49.50
C ARG A 8 -35.35 20.99 50.10
N THR A 9 -36.26 20.33 49.48
CA THR A 9 -37.39 19.61 50.06
C THR A 9 -38.29 19.19 48.89
N ALA A 10 -38.66 18.08 48.83
CA ALA A 10 -39.46 17.04 49.34
C ALA A 10 -39.61 15.98 48.24
N LEU A 11 -39.18 14.85 48.44
CA LEU A 11 -39.74 13.75 49.22
C LEU A 11 -40.97 13.09 48.59
N ARG A 12 -40.73 11.87 48.16
CA ARG A 12 -41.60 10.70 48.22
C ARG A 12 -42.93 10.69 47.43
N ARG A 13 -43.00 9.73 46.54
CA ARG A 13 -43.98 8.59 46.52
C ARG A 13 -43.75 7.84 45.19
N LEU A 14 -43.22 6.62 45.24
CA LEU A 14 -43.90 5.33 45.17
C LEU A 14 -44.96 5.22 44.08
N ALA A 15 -44.63 4.42 43.11
CA ALA A 15 -45.41 3.27 42.63
C ALA A 15 -44.73 2.74 41.34
N ALA A 16 -44.15 1.62 41.43
CA ALA A 16 -44.47 0.32 40.87
C ALA A 16 -45.18 0.33 39.52
N ALA A 17 -44.57 -0.21 38.52
CA ALA A 17 -45.00 -1.40 37.82
C ALA A 17 -44.42 -1.48 36.41
N THR A 18 -43.98 -2.70 36.11
CA THR A 18 -43.93 -3.35 34.78
C THR A 18 -43.01 -2.79 33.71
N GLY A 19 -41.95 -3.41 33.54
CA GLY A 19 -41.38 -4.29 32.57
C GLY A 19 -41.69 -3.99 31.13
N VAL A 20 -40.68 -3.43 30.41
CA VAL A 20 -40.47 -3.76 29.02
C VAL A 20 -38.96 -3.85 28.81
N LEU A 21 -38.54 -5.06 28.54
CA LEU A 21 -37.19 -5.44 28.13
C LEU A 21 -36.96 -4.89 26.75
N ALA A 22 -36.41 -3.69 26.65
CA ALA A 22 -35.91 -3.16 25.40
C ALA A 22 -34.41 -3.48 25.28
N LEU A 23 -34.11 -4.54 24.54
CA LEU A 23 -32.76 -4.79 24.04
C LEU A 23 -32.40 -3.68 23.08
N THR A 24 -31.77 -2.65 23.57
CA THR A 24 -31.08 -1.70 22.71
C THR A 24 -29.76 -2.32 22.25
N PHE A 25 -29.77 -2.82 21.04
CA PHE A 25 -28.54 -3.10 20.27
C PHE A 25 -27.78 -1.79 20.13
N SER A 26 -26.81 -1.57 20.98
CA SER A 26 -25.79 -0.55 20.79
C SER A 26 -24.88 -1.01 19.66
N ALA A 27 -25.19 -0.63 18.42
CA ALA A 27 -24.26 -0.67 17.34
C ALA A 27 -23.13 0.31 17.67
N ALA A 28 -22.05 -0.19 18.25
CA ALA A 28 -20.80 0.54 18.37
C ALA A 28 -20.26 0.76 16.97
N ALA A 29 -20.64 1.86 16.37
CA ALA A 29 -19.98 2.37 15.18
C ALA A 29 -18.57 2.80 15.60
N CYS A 30 -17.60 1.93 15.45
CA CYS A 30 -16.19 2.30 15.44
C CYS A 30 -15.93 3.13 14.18
N GLY A 31 -16.23 4.41 14.26
CA GLY A 31 -15.78 5.40 13.32
C GLY A 31 -14.32 5.74 13.60
N SER A 32 -13.40 4.87 13.20
CA SER A 32 -12.01 5.25 13.07
C SER A 32 -11.84 5.95 11.73
N SER A 33 -11.96 7.26 11.76
CA SER A 33 -11.51 8.12 10.67
C SER A 33 -9.97 8.10 10.67
N THR A 34 -9.38 7.04 10.18
CA THR A 34 -8.02 7.12 9.68
C THR A 34 -8.10 7.67 8.27
N ASN A 35 -7.65 8.88 8.10
CA ASN A 35 -7.28 9.44 6.81
C ASN A 35 -6.25 8.48 6.19
N SER A 36 -6.72 7.52 5.43
CA SER A 36 -5.88 6.74 4.53
C SER A 36 -5.79 7.52 3.24
N GLU A 37 -4.87 8.46 3.18
CA GLU A 37 -4.36 8.94 1.91
C GLU A 37 -3.75 7.75 1.18
N GLY A 38 -4.30 7.47 0.01
CA GLY A 38 -3.84 6.41 -0.88
C GLY A 38 -4.59 5.10 -0.64
N SER A 39 -5.74 4.98 -1.28
CA SER A 39 -6.40 3.71 -1.51
C SER A 39 -5.48 2.82 -2.35
N SER A 40 -4.51 2.21 -1.72
CA SER A 40 -3.84 1.06 -2.31
C SER A 40 -4.90 -0.03 -2.40
N SER A 41 -5.21 -0.46 -3.59
CA SER A 41 -6.20 -1.50 -3.91
C SER A 41 -5.83 -2.89 -3.35
N GLY A 42 -5.12 -2.99 -2.25
CA GLY A 42 -4.61 -4.25 -1.70
C GLY A 42 -3.59 -4.97 -2.59
N LYS A 43 -3.26 -4.40 -3.75
CA LYS A 43 -2.32 -4.99 -4.69
C LYS A 43 -0.87 -4.70 -4.28
N ILE A 44 -0.01 -5.67 -4.55
CA ILE A 44 1.43 -5.52 -4.36
C ILE A 44 1.98 -4.65 -5.50
N LYS A 45 2.55 -3.50 -5.16
CA LYS A 45 3.23 -2.63 -6.14
C LYS A 45 4.56 -3.24 -6.54
N VAL A 46 4.71 -3.55 -7.82
CA VAL A 46 5.92 -4.13 -8.40
C VAL A 46 6.48 -3.20 -9.47
N ALA A 47 7.72 -2.77 -9.29
CA ALA A 47 8.47 -2.09 -10.34
C ALA A 47 9.18 -3.15 -11.19
N THR A 48 9.11 -3.01 -12.50
CA THR A 48 9.71 -3.95 -13.44
C THR A 48 10.65 -3.22 -14.41
N SER A 49 11.67 -3.88 -14.91
CA SER A 49 12.67 -3.25 -15.79
C SER A 49 12.07 -2.75 -17.09
N PHE A 50 11.47 -3.61 -17.89
CA PHE A 50 10.94 -3.30 -19.22
C PHE A 50 9.76 -4.21 -19.57
N TYR A 51 9.11 -3.96 -20.69
CA TYR A 51 7.83 -4.56 -21.08
C TYR A 51 7.74 -6.09 -20.92
N PRO A 52 8.66 -6.93 -21.42
CA PRO A 52 8.58 -8.39 -21.25
C PRO A 52 8.56 -8.83 -19.79
N VAL A 53 9.36 -8.19 -18.93
CA VAL A 53 9.37 -8.46 -17.50
C VAL A 53 8.06 -8.02 -16.85
N ASN A 54 7.52 -6.87 -17.26
CA ASN A 54 6.24 -6.38 -16.80
C ASN A 54 5.10 -7.35 -17.15
N TYR A 55 5.07 -7.82 -18.39
CA TYR A 55 4.10 -8.81 -18.85
C TYR A 55 4.19 -10.11 -18.05
N LEU A 56 5.41 -10.60 -17.80
CA LEU A 56 5.63 -11.80 -16.99
C LEU A 56 5.08 -11.64 -15.57
N VAL A 57 5.39 -10.53 -14.91
CA VAL A 57 4.92 -10.24 -13.54
C VAL A 57 3.40 -10.14 -13.48
N GLN A 58 2.78 -9.48 -14.46
CA GLN A 58 1.32 -9.39 -14.55
C GLN A 58 0.69 -10.76 -14.80
N SER A 59 1.28 -11.58 -15.66
CA SER A 59 0.77 -12.90 -15.97
C SER A 59 0.81 -13.86 -14.78
N VAL A 60 1.85 -13.76 -13.96
CA VAL A 60 2.00 -14.59 -12.75
C VAL A 60 1.19 -14.04 -11.58
N GLY A 61 1.23 -12.73 -11.36
CA GLY A 61 0.61 -12.06 -10.22
C GLY A 61 -0.89 -11.79 -10.37
N GLY A 62 -1.39 -11.74 -11.61
CA GLY A 62 -2.79 -11.50 -11.93
C GLY A 62 -3.36 -10.25 -11.23
N SER A 63 -4.50 -10.42 -10.56
CA SER A 63 -5.18 -9.34 -9.84
C SER A 63 -4.50 -8.93 -8.54
N HIS A 64 -3.49 -9.67 -8.07
CA HIS A 64 -2.82 -9.40 -6.80
C HIS A 64 -1.67 -8.40 -6.91
N VAL A 65 -1.25 -8.06 -8.13
CA VAL A 65 -0.14 -7.14 -8.37
C VAL A 65 -0.56 -5.93 -9.18
N GLU A 66 0.15 -4.84 -8.94
CA GLU A 66 0.18 -3.65 -9.77
C GLU A 66 1.61 -3.49 -10.29
N ALA A 67 1.86 -4.01 -11.49
CA ALA A 67 3.19 -4.00 -12.08
C ALA A 67 3.34 -2.81 -13.03
N ASN A 68 4.40 -2.04 -12.85
CA ASN A 68 4.72 -0.86 -13.64
C ASN A 68 6.15 -0.97 -14.16
N SER A 69 6.33 -0.80 -15.48
CA SER A 69 7.65 -0.74 -16.09
C SER A 69 8.32 0.60 -15.81
N VAL A 70 9.60 0.58 -15.44
CA VAL A 70 10.39 1.80 -15.29
C VAL A 70 10.81 2.34 -16.65
N THR A 71 11.06 1.46 -17.64
CA THR A 71 11.34 1.86 -19.01
C THR A 71 10.03 2.13 -19.75
N PRO A 72 9.89 3.33 -20.37
CA PRO A 72 8.73 3.62 -21.20
C PRO A 72 8.64 2.68 -22.43
N ALA A 73 7.42 2.43 -22.92
CA ALA A 73 7.16 1.46 -23.99
C ALA A 73 7.86 1.75 -25.31
N ASN A 74 8.22 3.00 -25.59
CA ASN A 74 8.82 3.43 -26.86
C ASN A 74 10.30 3.80 -26.73
N VAL A 75 10.95 3.34 -25.66
CA VAL A 75 12.36 3.63 -25.39
C VAL A 75 13.14 2.33 -25.44
N GLU A 76 14.34 2.37 -26.05
CA GLU A 76 15.27 1.24 -26.05
C GLU A 76 15.76 0.99 -24.61
N PRO A 77 15.51 -0.20 -24.04
CA PRO A 77 15.83 -0.45 -22.65
C PRO A 77 17.32 -0.39 -22.31
N HIS A 78 18.21 -0.78 -23.24
CA HIS A 78 19.65 -0.77 -23.02
C HIS A 78 20.21 0.64 -22.81
N ASP A 79 19.64 1.61 -23.52
CA ASP A 79 20.09 3.00 -23.52
C ASP A 79 19.29 3.89 -22.56
N PHE A 80 18.29 3.30 -21.86
CA PHE A 80 17.43 4.08 -20.96
C PHE A 80 18.14 4.42 -19.67
N GLU A 81 18.32 5.71 -19.43
CA GLU A 81 18.87 6.26 -18.20
C GLU A 81 17.75 6.60 -17.21
N LEU A 82 17.84 6.05 -15.99
CA LEU A 82 16.88 6.34 -14.95
C LEU A 82 17.05 7.75 -14.38
N SER A 83 15.97 8.51 -14.35
CA SER A 83 15.95 9.79 -13.66
C SER A 83 15.89 9.60 -12.14
N PRO A 84 16.23 10.62 -11.32
CA PRO A 84 16.05 10.56 -9.87
C PRO A 84 14.61 10.26 -9.44
N LYS A 85 13.63 10.67 -10.25
CA LYS A 85 12.22 10.37 -10.05
C LYS A 85 11.93 8.87 -10.22
N ASP A 86 12.59 8.22 -11.17
CA ASP A 86 12.41 6.79 -11.40
C ASP A 86 13.05 5.97 -10.27
N VAL A 87 14.21 6.38 -9.77
CA VAL A 87 14.81 5.79 -8.55
C VAL A 87 13.89 5.94 -7.34
N THR A 88 13.21 7.08 -7.19
CA THR A 88 12.22 7.27 -6.13
C THR A 88 11.03 6.31 -6.29
N LYS A 89 10.55 6.09 -7.51
CA LYS A 89 9.49 5.10 -7.78
C LYS A 89 9.93 3.68 -7.44
N LEU A 90 11.17 3.31 -7.74
CA LEU A 90 11.73 2.01 -7.34
C LEU A 90 11.68 1.84 -5.82
N SER A 91 12.13 2.84 -5.08
CA SER A 91 12.12 2.81 -3.60
C SER A 91 10.70 2.71 -3.01
N GLY A 92 9.70 3.24 -3.71
CA GLY A 92 8.29 3.19 -3.31
C GLY A 92 7.57 1.88 -3.65
N ALA A 93 8.21 0.99 -4.41
CA ALA A 93 7.66 -0.32 -4.74
C ALA A 93 7.84 -1.29 -3.57
N LYS A 94 7.00 -2.33 -3.51
CA LYS A 94 7.18 -3.44 -2.59
C LYS A 94 8.20 -4.46 -3.11
N MET A 95 8.29 -4.56 -4.43
CA MET A 95 9.18 -5.48 -5.13
C MET A 95 9.73 -4.83 -6.40
N VAL A 96 10.96 -5.13 -6.74
CA VAL A 96 11.60 -4.80 -8.02
C VAL A 96 11.95 -6.10 -8.73
N VAL A 97 11.49 -6.27 -9.95
CA VAL A 97 11.80 -7.44 -10.79
C VAL A 97 12.53 -6.97 -12.04
N TYR A 98 13.72 -7.50 -12.26
CA TYR A 98 14.60 -7.04 -13.35
C TYR A 98 15.51 -8.15 -13.87
N VAL A 99 16.24 -7.87 -14.93
CA VAL A 99 17.27 -8.74 -15.49
C VAL A 99 18.62 -8.03 -15.33
N ALA A 100 19.46 -8.55 -14.43
CA ALA A 100 20.78 -7.96 -14.21
C ALA A 100 21.65 -8.08 -15.44
N GLY A 101 22.45 -7.06 -15.69
CA GLY A 101 23.34 -6.96 -16.86
C GLY A 101 22.64 -6.54 -18.15
N PHE A 102 21.33 -6.29 -18.12
CA PHE A 102 20.57 -5.84 -19.30
C PHE A 102 20.44 -4.31 -19.38
N GLN A 103 20.25 -3.64 -18.25
CA GLN A 103 20.16 -2.18 -18.13
C GLN A 103 21.13 -1.69 -17.06
N SER A 104 22.25 -1.08 -17.45
CA SER A 104 23.28 -0.62 -16.52
C SER A 104 22.76 0.40 -15.51
N SER A 105 21.93 1.35 -15.96
CA SER A 105 21.34 2.36 -15.09
C SER A 105 20.41 1.77 -14.03
N LEU A 106 19.68 0.69 -14.34
CA LEU A 106 18.85 -0.02 -13.41
C LEU A 106 19.66 -0.90 -12.45
N ASP A 107 20.72 -1.54 -12.94
CA ASP A 107 21.67 -2.30 -12.10
C ASP A 107 22.26 -1.41 -11.01
N ASP A 108 22.61 -0.17 -11.34
CA ASP A 108 23.14 0.79 -10.37
C ASP A 108 22.06 1.35 -9.45
N ALA A 109 20.87 1.60 -9.96
CA ALA A 109 19.74 2.06 -9.14
C ALA A 109 19.33 1.00 -8.09
N VAL A 110 19.28 -0.27 -8.47
CA VAL A 110 18.91 -1.37 -7.57
C VAL A 110 19.88 -1.50 -6.39
N LYS A 111 21.17 -1.19 -6.57
CA LYS A 111 22.17 -1.17 -5.49
C LYS A 111 21.95 -0.03 -4.48
N GLN A 112 21.28 1.04 -4.90
CA GLN A 112 21.07 2.26 -4.10
C GLN A 112 19.72 2.26 -3.36
N VAL A 113 18.72 1.52 -3.87
CA VAL A 113 17.41 1.48 -3.23
C VAL A 113 17.39 0.51 -2.06
N SER A 114 16.72 0.90 -0.99
CA SER A 114 16.46 0.07 0.18
C SER A 114 14.95 0.02 0.42
N GLY A 115 14.46 -1.14 0.86
CA GLY A 115 13.05 -1.37 1.15
C GLY A 115 12.37 -2.38 0.24
N PRO A 116 12.44 -2.29 -1.10
CA PRO A 116 11.88 -3.30 -1.99
C PRO A 116 12.56 -4.67 -1.88
N THR A 117 11.80 -5.74 -2.05
CA THR A 117 12.37 -7.04 -2.36
C THR A 117 12.86 -7.04 -3.79
N VAL A 118 14.14 -7.32 -4.01
CA VAL A 118 14.75 -7.33 -5.34
C VAL A 118 14.83 -8.75 -5.89
N VAL A 119 14.23 -8.95 -7.07
CA VAL A 119 14.24 -10.23 -7.79
C VAL A 119 14.99 -10.06 -9.11
N ASN A 120 16.11 -10.75 -9.22
CA ASN A 120 16.91 -10.80 -10.44
C ASN A 120 16.58 -12.05 -11.23
N LEU A 121 15.96 -11.90 -12.38
CA LEU A 121 15.57 -13.03 -13.24
C LEU A 121 16.77 -13.71 -13.90
N ALA A 122 17.87 -12.98 -14.13
CA ALA A 122 19.08 -13.57 -14.71
C ALA A 122 19.68 -14.67 -13.84
N SER A 123 19.47 -14.62 -12.53
CA SER A 123 19.95 -15.66 -11.60
C SER A 123 19.12 -16.96 -11.65
N SER A 124 17.93 -16.89 -12.23
CA SER A 124 16.98 -18.02 -12.29
C SER A 124 17.11 -18.84 -13.56
N VAL A 125 17.94 -18.40 -14.52
CA VAL A 125 18.14 -19.06 -15.82
C VAL A 125 19.65 -19.19 -16.10
N LYS A 126 20.03 -20.25 -16.82
CA LYS A 126 21.38 -20.36 -17.38
C LYS A 126 21.43 -19.54 -18.66
N LEU A 127 22.04 -18.38 -18.61
CA LEU A 127 22.34 -17.58 -19.80
C LEU A 127 23.60 -18.19 -20.44
N GLU A 128 23.47 -18.79 -21.61
CA GLU A 128 24.61 -19.20 -22.40
C GLU A 128 25.16 -17.99 -23.15
N GLN A 129 26.43 -17.70 -22.91
CA GLN A 129 27.14 -16.69 -23.68
C GLN A 129 27.56 -17.31 -25.02
N ARG A 130 27.11 -16.72 -26.10
CA ARG A 130 27.59 -17.04 -27.47
C ARG A 130 28.73 -16.15 -27.88
#